data_251d9f9b18e347f8f516b4842c1370bf
#
_entry.id   251d9f9b18e347f8f516b4842c1370bf
#
_cell.length_a   1.000
_cell.length_b   1.000
_cell.length_c   1.000
_cell.angle_alpha   90.00
_cell.angle_beta   90.00
_cell.angle_gamma   90.00
#
_symmetry.space_group_name_H-M   'P 1'
#
loop_
_entity.id
_entity.type
_entity.pdbx_description
1 polymer ?
#
loop_
_entity_poly.entity_id
_entity_poly.type
_entity_poly.pdbx_seq_one_letter_code
_entity_poly.pdbx_strand_id
1 'polypeptide(L)'
;IKPGLEDLCVSRTSFSWGIPVKEDPRHVVYVWLDALTNYINLLGYNSNDTTLFDKFWKNDENHEILHIIGKEIVRFHVIYWPIFLMALDLPLPSKIYAHGWIVMKDGKMSKSKGNIVRPEPLIEKYGLDALRFFMVKGIPFGNDGVFTPEIYVETINTNLVNDFGNLLNRTVSMITKYFGGEIPEYKGDVTPFDS
;
A
#
# COMPACT_ATOMS: atom_id res chain seq x y z
N ILE A 1 8.26 14.00 17.13
CA ILE A 1 7.59 15.20 17.67
C ILE A 1 8.28 15.73 18.92
N LYS A 2 8.97 14.89 19.72
CA LYS A 2 9.67 15.33 20.94
C LYS A 2 10.62 16.53 20.77
N PRO A 3 11.40 16.65 19.67
CA PRO A 3 12.23 17.84 19.42
C PRO A 3 11.46 19.05 18.88
N GLY A 4 10.14 18.96 18.69
CA GLY A 4 9.31 19.97 18.02
C GLY A 4 9.09 19.67 16.54
N LEU A 5 8.19 20.44 15.93
CA LEU A 5 7.96 20.43 14.48
C LEU A 5 8.61 21.68 13.87
N GLU A 6 9.23 21.50 12.74
CA GLU A 6 9.68 22.61 11.90
C GLU A 6 8.54 23.03 10.95
N ASP A 7 8.57 24.28 10.50
CA ASP A 7 7.62 24.78 9.53
C ASP A 7 7.68 23.95 8.25
N LEU A 8 6.50 23.65 7.70
CA LEU A 8 6.40 23.04 6.39
C LEU A 8 6.32 24.11 5.31
N CYS A 9 7.22 24.02 4.34
CA CYS A 9 7.14 24.86 3.16
C CYS A 9 5.88 24.48 2.35
N VAL A 10 4.94 25.40 2.16
CA VAL A 10 3.71 25.21 1.37
C VAL A 10 3.76 25.85 -0.01
N SER A 11 4.73 26.72 -0.26
CA SER A 11 4.98 27.36 -1.55
C SER A 11 6.48 27.56 -1.76
N ARG A 12 6.88 27.79 -2.99
CA ARG A 12 8.28 28.10 -3.36
C ARG A 12 8.37 29.06 -4.54
N THR A 13 9.54 29.71 -4.64
CA THR A 13 9.88 30.68 -5.71
C THR A 13 11.04 30.21 -6.60
N SER A 14 11.57 29.00 -6.34
CA SER A 14 12.76 28.50 -7.05
C SER A 14 12.55 28.19 -8.53
N PHE A 15 11.29 28.11 -8.96
CA PHE A 15 10.86 27.95 -10.34
C PHE A 15 9.44 28.48 -10.51
N SER A 16 9.05 28.79 -11.75
CA SER A 16 7.74 29.36 -12.09
C SER A 16 6.71 28.34 -12.60
N TRP A 17 7.13 27.08 -12.84
CA TRP A 17 6.23 26.03 -13.27
C TRP A 17 5.44 25.48 -12.07
N GLY A 18 4.13 25.44 -12.17
CA GLY A 18 3.26 24.92 -11.11
C GLY A 18 1.99 25.76 -10.94
N ILE A 19 1.24 25.49 -9.88
CA ILE A 19 0.03 26.25 -9.52
C ILE A 19 0.46 27.53 -8.81
N PRO A 20 0.21 28.73 -9.39
CA PRO A 20 0.61 29.99 -8.75
C PRO A 20 -0.24 30.25 -7.51
N VAL A 21 0.39 30.81 -6.48
CA VAL A 21 -0.32 31.29 -5.29
C VAL A 21 -1.04 32.60 -5.66
N LYS A 22 -2.34 32.65 -5.40
CA LYS A 22 -3.20 33.75 -5.83
C LYS A 22 -2.77 35.11 -5.25
N GLU A 23 -2.34 35.11 -4.00
CA GLU A 23 -1.92 36.29 -3.23
C GLU A 23 -0.51 36.78 -3.61
N ASP A 24 0.34 35.88 -4.11
CA ASP A 24 1.67 36.21 -4.63
C ASP A 24 2.05 35.26 -5.79
N PRO A 25 1.80 35.66 -7.04
CA PRO A 25 2.07 34.80 -8.22
C PRO A 25 3.54 34.47 -8.48
N ARG A 26 4.49 35.05 -7.74
CA ARG A 26 5.90 34.64 -7.75
C ARG A 26 6.10 33.29 -7.07
N HIS A 27 5.15 32.89 -6.22
CA HIS A 27 5.14 31.61 -5.54
C HIS A 27 4.30 30.60 -6.31
N VAL A 28 4.76 29.37 -6.34
CA VAL A 28 3.97 28.19 -6.78
C VAL A 28 3.75 27.26 -5.60
N VAL A 29 2.62 26.58 -5.60
CA VAL A 29 2.27 25.61 -4.57
C VAL A 29 3.35 24.52 -4.47
N TYR A 30 3.73 24.18 -3.25
CA TYR A 30 4.71 23.14 -3.00
C TYR A 30 4.11 21.73 -3.17
N VAL A 31 4.91 20.84 -3.74
CA VAL A 31 4.48 19.49 -4.14
C VAL A 31 3.76 18.69 -3.06
N TRP A 32 4.11 18.84 -1.78
CA TRP A 32 3.45 18.08 -0.72
C TRP A 32 2.04 18.56 -0.39
N LEU A 33 1.75 19.83 -0.56
CA LEU A 33 0.37 20.33 -0.45
C LEU A 33 -0.50 19.73 -1.56
N ASP A 34 -0.01 19.77 -2.81
CA ASP A 34 -0.67 19.17 -3.96
C ASP A 34 -0.83 17.65 -3.82
N ALA A 35 0.27 16.94 -3.51
CA ALA A 35 0.27 15.48 -3.41
C ALA A 35 -0.67 14.95 -2.31
N LEU A 36 -0.75 15.61 -1.15
CA LEU A 36 -1.61 15.17 -0.05
C LEU A 36 -3.09 15.49 -0.31
N THR A 37 -3.40 16.67 -0.84
CA THR A 37 -4.78 17.04 -1.17
C THR A 37 -5.35 16.22 -2.32
N ASN A 38 -4.51 15.57 -3.14
CA ASN A 38 -4.94 14.67 -4.20
C ASN A 38 -5.85 13.54 -3.71
N TYR A 39 -5.68 13.04 -2.48
CA TYR A 39 -6.54 12.00 -1.90
C TYR A 39 -8.02 12.41 -1.85
N ILE A 40 -8.31 13.66 -1.54
CA ILE A 40 -9.69 14.18 -1.46
C ILE A 40 -10.14 14.82 -2.78
N ASN A 41 -9.23 15.44 -3.52
CA ASN A 41 -9.56 16.08 -4.79
C ASN A 41 -10.04 15.09 -5.84
N LEU A 42 -9.41 13.90 -5.94
CA LEU A 42 -9.83 12.85 -6.86
C LEU A 42 -11.22 12.27 -6.51
N LEU A 43 -11.66 12.41 -5.27
CA LEU A 43 -12.99 12.02 -4.85
C LEU A 43 -14.04 13.13 -5.09
N GLY A 44 -13.62 14.30 -5.57
CA GLY A 44 -14.50 15.42 -5.86
C GLY A 44 -14.71 16.40 -4.69
N TYR A 45 -13.84 16.40 -3.68
CA TYR A 45 -13.93 17.37 -2.59
C TYR A 45 -13.98 18.80 -3.13
N ASN A 46 -14.96 19.59 -2.64
CA ASN A 46 -15.20 20.97 -3.04
C ASN A 46 -15.41 21.20 -4.57
N SER A 47 -15.92 20.17 -5.26
CA SER A 47 -16.28 20.23 -6.68
C SER A 47 -17.80 20.26 -6.87
N ASN A 48 -18.29 20.31 -8.13
CA ASN A 48 -19.70 20.21 -8.44
C ASN A 48 -20.29 18.80 -8.24
N ASP A 49 -19.44 17.77 -8.12
CA ASP A 49 -19.84 16.39 -7.86
C ASP A 49 -19.01 15.83 -6.70
N THR A 50 -19.62 15.73 -5.53
CA THR A 50 -19.00 15.20 -4.31
C THR A 50 -19.38 13.75 -4.03
N THR A 51 -20.05 13.07 -4.95
CA THR A 51 -20.64 11.74 -4.74
C THR A 51 -19.61 10.72 -4.22
N LEU A 52 -18.40 10.69 -4.80
CA LEU A 52 -17.37 9.76 -4.35
C LEU A 52 -16.76 10.19 -3.02
N PHE A 53 -16.60 11.52 -2.81
CA PHE A 53 -16.10 12.03 -1.55
C PHE A 53 -17.04 11.68 -0.39
N ASP A 54 -18.32 11.94 -0.51
CA ASP A 54 -19.33 11.65 0.51
C ASP A 54 -19.48 10.14 0.76
N LYS A 55 -19.21 9.32 -0.27
CA LYS A 55 -19.25 7.87 -0.15
C LYS A 55 -18.02 7.29 0.55
N PHE A 56 -16.83 7.74 0.23
CA PHE A 56 -15.58 7.08 0.62
C PHE A 56 -14.77 7.81 1.68
N TRP A 57 -14.87 9.16 1.79
CA TRP A 57 -14.10 9.92 2.77
C TRP A 57 -14.85 10.06 4.08
N LYS A 58 -14.99 8.95 4.81
CA LYS A 58 -15.67 8.90 6.10
C LYS A 58 -15.15 7.77 6.97
N ASN A 59 -15.31 7.93 8.29
CA ASN A 59 -15.12 6.87 9.27
C ASN A 59 -16.45 6.65 9.98
N ASP A 60 -17.02 5.46 9.83
CA ASP A 60 -18.23 5.02 10.52
C ASP A 60 -18.12 3.52 10.84
N GLU A 61 -19.18 2.89 11.31
CA GLU A 61 -19.18 1.46 11.67
C GLU A 61 -18.81 0.53 10.50
N ASN A 62 -19.03 0.97 9.26
CA ASN A 62 -18.82 0.18 8.04
C ASN A 62 -17.70 0.70 7.14
N HIS A 63 -17.11 1.85 7.47
CA HIS A 63 -16.10 2.51 6.63
C HIS A 63 -14.95 3.02 7.46
N GLU A 64 -13.76 2.82 6.95
CA GLU A 64 -12.54 3.41 7.51
C GLU A 64 -11.65 3.98 6.40
N ILE A 65 -10.98 5.09 6.70
CA ILE A 65 -10.00 5.69 5.81
C ILE A 65 -8.64 5.08 6.14
N LEU A 66 -8.13 4.28 5.21
CA LEU A 66 -6.85 3.59 5.33
C LEU A 66 -5.86 4.12 4.32
N HIS A 67 -4.67 4.55 4.77
CA HIS A 67 -3.53 4.83 3.92
C HIS A 67 -2.51 3.70 3.97
N ILE A 68 -2.07 3.24 2.79
CA ILE A 68 -0.94 2.32 2.62
C ILE A 68 0.14 3.07 1.86
N ILE A 69 1.29 3.28 2.50
CA ILE A 69 2.33 4.18 1.99
C ILE A 69 3.73 3.59 2.17
N GLY A 70 4.69 4.11 1.42
CA GLY A 70 6.11 3.83 1.66
C GLY A 70 6.62 4.54 2.92
N LYS A 71 7.55 3.92 3.62
CA LYS A 71 8.11 4.45 4.87
C LYS A 71 8.77 5.84 4.74
N GLU A 72 9.25 6.18 3.55
CA GLU A 72 9.92 7.46 3.26
C GLU A 72 8.99 8.67 3.35
N ILE A 73 7.69 8.46 3.21
CA ILE A 73 6.68 9.52 3.22
C ILE A 73 5.80 9.51 4.48
N VAL A 74 6.16 8.69 5.48
CA VAL A 74 5.40 8.57 6.75
C VAL A 74 5.23 9.93 7.42
N ARG A 75 6.28 10.77 7.50
CA ARG A 75 6.20 12.07 8.15
C ARG A 75 5.09 12.95 7.56
N PHE A 76 4.93 12.92 6.24
CA PHE A 76 3.92 13.71 5.55
C PHE A 76 2.50 13.21 5.83
N HIS A 77 2.32 11.89 5.93
CA HIS A 77 1.01 11.28 6.12
C HIS A 77 0.55 11.20 7.59
N VAL A 78 1.48 11.09 8.55
CA VAL A 78 1.09 11.00 9.97
C VAL A 78 1.15 12.33 10.71
N ILE A 79 1.74 13.38 10.12
CA ILE A 79 1.84 14.70 10.75
C ILE A 79 1.13 15.75 9.89
N TYR A 80 1.64 16.03 8.69
CA TYR A 80 1.16 17.18 7.90
C TYR A 80 -0.21 16.93 7.29
N TRP A 81 -0.49 15.73 6.81
CA TRP A 81 -1.79 15.39 6.25
C TRP A 81 -2.93 15.50 7.28
N PRO A 82 -2.83 14.95 8.49
CA PRO A 82 -3.80 15.24 9.55
C PRO A 82 -3.96 16.72 9.87
N ILE A 83 -2.88 17.50 9.88
CA ILE A 83 -2.98 18.96 10.11
C ILE A 83 -3.81 19.63 9.02
N PHE A 84 -3.61 19.27 7.74
CA PHE A 84 -4.39 19.82 6.63
C PHE A 84 -5.86 19.43 6.72
N LEU A 85 -6.15 18.18 7.04
CA LEU A 85 -7.53 17.70 7.22
C LEU A 85 -8.23 18.39 8.40
N MET A 86 -7.53 18.58 9.53
CA MET A 86 -8.05 19.32 10.68
C MET A 86 -8.33 20.79 10.33
N ALA A 87 -7.47 21.43 9.53
CA ALA A 87 -7.69 22.79 9.05
C ALA A 87 -8.90 22.93 8.10
N LEU A 88 -9.29 21.82 7.46
CA LEU A 88 -10.46 21.72 6.58
C LEU A 88 -11.71 21.18 7.29
N ASP A 89 -11.62 20.86 8.56
CA ASP A 89 -12.66 20.21 9.37
C ASP A 89 -13.14 18.88 8.74
N LEU A 90 -12.18 18.07 8.25
CA LEU A 90 -12.43 16.80 7.58
C LEU A 90 -12.05 15.59 8.45
N PRO A 91 -12.70 14.42 8.23
CA PRO A 91 -12.34 13.17 8.90
C PRO A 91 -10.88 12.80 8.68
N LEU A 92 -10.19 12.39 9.75
CA LEU A 92 -8.81 11.92 9.69
C LEU A 92 -8.74 10.46 9.25
N PRO A 93 -7.63 10.01 8.63
CA PRO A 93 -7.38 8.58 8.41
C PRO A 93 -7.40 7.82 9.73
N SER A 94 -8.14 6.70 9.77
CA SER A 94 -8.20 5.83 10.95
C SER A 94 -6.93 4.98 11.10
N LYS A 95 -6.31 4.63 9.97
CA LYS A 95 -5.11 3.80 9.93
C LYS A 95 -4.15 4.25 8.84
N ILE A 96 -2.85 4.20 9.16
CA ILE A 96 -1.77 4.44 8.21
C ILE A 96 -0.77 3.29 8.34
N TYR A 97 -0.65 2.48 7.28
CA TYR A 97 0.31 1.40 7.19
C TYR A 97 1.50 1.82 6.32
N ALA A 98 2.69 1.81 6.91
CA ALA A 98 3.92 2.12 6.21
C ALA A 98 4.70 0.84 5.92
N HIS A 99 4.89 0.53 4.63
CA HIS A 99 5.73 -0.57 4.21
C HIS A 99 7.18 -0.16 3.99
N GLY A 100 8.10 -1.12 4.11
CA GLY A 100 9.52 -0.92 3.84
C GLY A 100 9.84 -0.83 2.34
N TRP A 101 11.10 -0.61 2.03
CA TRP A 101 11.58 -0.62 0.65
C TRP A 101 11.85 -2.02 0.14
N ILE A 102 11.74 -2.17 -1.17
CA ILE A 102 12.34 -3.28 -1.89
C ILE A 102 13.74 -2.83 -2.31
N VAL A 103 14.74 -3.50 -1.77
CA VAL A 103 16.13 -3.19 -2.04
C VAL A 103 16.80 -4.34 -2.79
N MET A 104 17.84 -4.04 -3.53
CA MET A 104 18.73 -5.03 -4.11
C MET A 104 19.79 -5.44 -3.09
N LYS A 105 20.49 -6.54 -3.35
CA LYS A 105 21.56 -7.03 -2.48
C LYS A 105 22.68 -5.98 -2.25
N ASP A 106 22.88 -5.10 -3.22
CA ASP A 106 23.84 -3.99 -3.21
C ASP A 106 23.21 -2.65 -2.77
N GLY A 107 21.98 -2.67 -2.25
CA GLY A 107 21.27 -1.52 -1.69
C GLY A 107 20.08 -1.04 -2.49
N LYS A 108 19.75 0.25 -2.40
CA LYS A 108 18.54 0.83 -3.00
C LYS A 108 18.58 0.78 -4.52
N MET A 109 17.43 0.39 -5.12
CA MET A 109 17.22 0.51 -6.57
C MET A 109 17.31 1.96 -7.04
N SER A 110 18.02 2.19 -8.13
CA SER A 110 18.20 3.52 -8.71
C SER A 110 18.23 3.46 -10.23
N LYS A 111 17.54 4.41 -10.89
CA LYS A 111 17.58 4.55 -12.35
C LYS A 111 18.99 4.79 -12.86
N SER A 112 19.78 5.58 -12.13
CA SER A 112 21.17 5.89 -12.49
C SER A 112 22.11 4.70 -12.37
N LYS A 113 21.81 3.72 -11.51
CA LYS A 113 22.58 2.48 -11.36
C LYS A 113 22.13 1.38 -12.33
N GLY A 114 20.98 1.56 -13.01
CA GLY A 114 20.43 0.54 -13.91
C GLY A 114 19.95 -0.75 -13.24
N ASN A 115 19.84 -0.76 -11.90
CA ASN A 115 19.48 -1.95 -11.11
C ASN A 115 17.97 -2.01 -10.75
N ILE A 116 17.12 -1.34 -11.53
CA ILE A 116 15.68 -1.39 -11.34
C ILE A 116 15.13 -2.69 -11.87
N VAL A 117 14.43 -3.42 -11.01
CA VAL A 117 13.64 -4.58 -11.42
C VAL A 117 12.26 -4.12 -11.86
N ARG A 118 11.89 -4.44 -13.09
CA ARG A 118 10.57 -4.17 -13.63
C ARG A 118 9.67 -5.38 -13.39
N PRO A 119 8.39 -5.17 -13.04
CA PRO A 119 7.46 -6.26 -12.79
C PRO A 119 7.08 -7.06 -14.07
N GLU A 120 7.04 -6.40 -15.24
CA GLU A 120 6.55 -7.01 -16.47
C GLU A 120 7.29 -8.31 -16.84
N PRO A 121 8.64 -8.39 -16.88
CA PRO A 121 9.33 -9.63 -17.18
C PRO A 121 9.07 -10.75 -16.15
N LEU A 122 8.82 -10.39 -14.89
CA LEU A 122 8.47 -11.37 -13.87
C LEU A 122 7.06 -11.92 -14.09
N ILE A 123 6.11 -11.05 -14.46
CA ILE A 123 4.74 -11.44 -14.80
C ILE A 123 4.71 -12.34 -16.03
N GLU A 124 5.43 -11.96 -17.08
CA GLU A 124 5.51 -12.75 -18.32
C GLU A 124 6.08 -14.16 -18.08
N LYS A 125 7.09 -14.26 -17.21
CA LYS A 125 7.76 -15.53 -16.95
C LYS A 125 7.09 -16.41 -15.92
N TYR A 126 6.54 -15.84 -14.84
CA TYR A 126 6.06 -16.58 -13.67
C TYR A 126 4.57 -16.38 -13.37
N GLY A 127 3.91 -15.48 -14.06
CA GLY A 127 2.52 -15.09 -13.82
C GLY A 127 2.36 -13.99 -12.77
N LEU A 128 1.22 -13.28 -12.84
CA LEU A 128 0.90 -12.17 -11.95
C LEU A 128 0.77 -12.61 -10.48
N ASP A 129 0.15 -13.76 -10.24
CA ASP A 129 -0.10 -14.24 -8.88
C ASP A 129 1.19 -14.61 -8.14
N ALA A 130 2.18 -15.14 -8.85
CA ALA A 130 3.50 -15.40 -8.29
C ALA A 130 4.18 -14.10 -7.83
N LEU A 131 4.10 -13.03 -8.62
CA LEU A 131 4.63 -11.72 -8.23
C LEU A 131 3.89 -11.16 -7.02
N ARG A 132 2.56 -11.19 -7.02
CA ARG A 132 1.74 -10.71 -5.89
C ARG A 132 2.03 -11.49 -4.62
N PHE A 133 2.14 -12.82 -4.73
CA PHE A 133 2.52 -13.66 -3.60
C PHE A 133 3.89 -13.28 -3.03
N PHE A 134 4.89 -13.10 -3.88
CA PHE A 134 6.22 -12.67 -3.44
C PHE A 134 6.17 -11.31 -2.72
N MET A 135 5.43 -10.34 -3.25
CA MET A 135 5.32 -9.00 -2.65
C MET A 135 4.73 -9.03 -1.23
N VAL A 136 3.83 -9.98 -0.97
CA VAL A 136 3.20 -10.13 0.35
C VAL A 136 4.01 -11.04 1.29
N LYS A 137 4.58 -12.12 0.76
CA LYS A 137 5.28 -13.15 1.56
C LYS A 137 6.77 -12.90 1.71
N GLY A 138 7.42 -12.47 0.64
CA GLY A 138 8.89 -12.32 0.61
C GLY A 138 9.41 -11.04 1.27
N ILE A 139 8.51 -10.10 1.58
CA ILE A 139 8.86 -8.81 2.18
C ILE A 139 8.11 -8.67 3.50
N PRO A 140 8.79 -8.78 4.65
CA PRO A 140 8.16 -8.59 5.95
C PRO A 140 7.58 -7.18 6.08
N PHE A 141 6.31 -7.09 6.49
CA PHE A 141 5.65 -5.81 6.64
C PHE A 141 6.38 -4.90 7.65
N GLY A 142 6.57 -3.63 7.27
CA GLY A 142 7.28 -2.64 8.10
C GLY A 142 8.82 -2.69 8.00
N ASN A 143 9.38 -3.72 7.39
CA ASN A 143 10.82 -3.85 7.16
C ASN A 143 11.17 -3.71 5.67
N ASP A 144 12.45 -3.49 5.38
CA ASP A 144 12.93 -3.56 4.01
C ASP A 144 13.06 -5.02 3.57
N GLY A 145 12.68 -5.31 2.34
CA GLY A 145 12.82 -6.63 1.73
C GLY A 145 13.89 -6.63 0.64
N VAL A 146 14.71 -7.68 0.63
CA VAL A 146 15.72 -7.84 -0.41
C VAL A 146 15.13 -8.64 -1.57
N PHE A 147 15.20 -8.07 -2.77
CA PHE A 147 14.89 -8.77 -3.99
C PHE A 147 16.16 -9.28 -4.65
N THR A 148 16.19 -10.58 -4.94
CA THR A 148 17.06 -11.17 -5.96
C THR A 148 16.27 -12.23 -6.73
N PRO A 149 16.67 -12.57 -7.99
CA PRO A 149 16.01 -13.63 -8.74
C PRO A 149 15.97 -14.96 -7.97
N GLU A 150 17.03 -15.28 -7.24
CA GLU A 150 17.14 -16.51 -6.45
C GLU A 150 16.12 -16.51 -5.31
N ILE A 151 16.06 -15.44 -4.50
CA ILE A 151 15.10 -15.29 -3.39
C ILE A 151 13.66 -15.33 -3.93
N TYR A 152 13.40 -14.69 -5.08
CA TYR A 152 12.09 -14.73 -5.72
C TYR A 152 11.68 -16.16 -6.08
N VAL A 153 12.53 -16.89 -6.80
CA VAL A 153 12.24 -18.28 -7.22
C VAL A 153 12.13 -19.20 -6.01
N GLU A 154 13.01 -19.08 -5.02
CA GLU A 154 12.97 -19.86 -3.79
C GLU A 154 11.67 -19.62 -3.01
N THR A 155 11.24 -18.38 -2.84
CA THR A 155 9.98 -18.04 -2.17
C THR A 155 8.78 -18.69 -2.88
N ILE A 156 8.73 -18.62 -4.22
CA ILE A 156 7.65 -19.25 -5.01
C ILE A 156 7.69 -20.77 -4.85
N ASN A 157 8.84 -21.40 -5.03
CA ASN A 157 8.95 -22.85 -4.98
C ASN A 157 8.66 -23.40 -3.59
N THR A 158 9.20 -22.78 -2.55
CA THR A 158 9.05 -23.24 -1.18
C THR A 158 7.65 -22.94 -0.64
N ASN A 159 7.24 -21.69 -0.65
CA ASN A 159 6.04 -21.30 0.07
C ASN A 159 4.76 -21.42 -0.76
N LEU A 160 4.79 -21.10 -2.06
CA LEU A 160 3.60 -21.23 -2.89
C LEU A 160 3.43 -22.67 -3.39
N VAL A 161 4.47 -23.27 -3.95
CA VAL A 161 4.36 -24.62 -4.57
C VAL A 161 4.41 -25.71 -3.51
N ASN A 162 5.47 -25.75 -2.69
CA ASN A 162 5.65 -26.87 -1.76
C ASN A 162 4.70 -26.74 -0.54
N ASP A 163 4.63 -25.58 0.11
CA ASP A 163 3.80 -25.45 1.32
C ASP A 163 2.31 -25.41 0.96
N PHE A 164 1.90 -24.36 0.23
CA PHE A 164 0.49 -24.15 -0.09
C PHE A 164 -0.06 -25.17 -1.11
N GLY A 165 0.70 -25.46 -2.16
CA GLY A 165 0.30 -26.45 -3.18
C GLY A 165 0.19 -27.85 -2.62
N ASN A 166 1.10 -28.27 -1.73
CA ASN A 166 0.99 -29.56 -1.05
C ASN A 166 -0.18 -29.60 -0.06
N LEU A 167 -0.44 -28.49 0.67
CA LEU A 167 -1.61 -28.42 1.54
C LEU A 167 -2.90 -28.65 0.74
N LEU A 168 -3.08 -27.93 -0.37
CA LEU A 168 -4.23 -28.09 -1.24
C LEU A 168 -4.34 -29.52 -1.79
N ASN A 169 -3.25 -30.03 -2.37
CA ASN A 169 -3.23 -31.37 -2.97
C ASN A 169 -3.56 -32.48 -1.95
N ARG A 170 -2.97 -32.42 -0.75
CA ARG A 170 -3.25 -33.39 0.32
C ARG A 170 -4.69 -33.29 0.80
N THR A 171 -5.21 -32.07 1.01
CA THR A 171 -6.59 -31.87 1.43
C THR A 171 -7.58 -32.43 0.39
N VAL A 172 -7.43 -32.08 -0.88
CA VAL A 172 -8.28 -32.59 -1.96
C VAL A 172 -8.18 -34.13 -2.07
N SER A 173 -6.96 -34.68 -1.99
CA SER A 173 -6.76 -36.13 -2.01
C SER A 173 -7.43 -36.85 -0.84
N MET A 174 -7.42 -36.28 0.37
CA MET A 174 -8.12 -36.82 1.52
C MET A 174 -9.64 -36.75 1.35
N ILE A 175 -10.17 -35.61 0.88
CA ILE A 175 -11.60 -35.46 0.58
C ILE A 175 -12.03 -36.48 -0.46
N THR A 176 -11.28 -36.66 -1.54
CA THR A 176 -11.58 -37.66 -2.57
C THR A 176 -11.55 -39.09 -1.99
N LYS A 177 -10.53 -39.40 -1.17
CA LYS A 177 -10.35 -40.77 -0.61
C LYS A 177 -11.41 -41.11 0.43
N TYR A 178 -11.76 -40.20 1.33
CA TYR A 178 -12.63 -40.51 2.47
C TYR A 178 -14.07 -40.11 2.28
N PHE A 179 -14.35 -39.15 1.37
CA PHE A 179 -15.69 -38.60 1.17
C PHE A 179 -16.14 -38.65 -0.31
N GLY A 180 -15.43 -39.41 -1.15
CA GLY A 180 -15.82 -39.57 -2.57
C GLY A 180 -15.70 -38.30 -3.40
N GLY A 181 -14.95 -37.29 -2.94
CA GLY A 181 -14.76 -36.00 -3.61
C GLY A 181 -15.79 -34.91 -3.21
N GLU A 182 -16.70 -35.23 -2.33
CA GLU A 182 -17.68 -34.27 -1.79
C GLU A 182 -17.20 -33.72 -0.45
N ILE A 183 -17.34 -32.40 -0.27
CA ILE A 183 -17.07 -31.75 1.02
C ILE A 183 -18.28 -32.01 1.94
N PRO A 184 -18.09 -32.73 3.07
CA PRO A 184 -19.19 -33.01 3.96
C PRO A 184 -19.75 -31.72 4.59
N GLU A 185 -21.05 -31.70 4.85
CA GLU A 185 -21.68 -30.62 5.59
C GLU A 185 -21.12 -30.54 7.01
N TYR A 186 -20.71 -29.35 7.42
CA TYR A 186 -20.24 -29.12 8.79
C TYR A 186 -21.41 -29.24 9.78
N LYS A 187 -21.29 -30.15 10.74
CA LYS A 187 -22.33 -30.43 11.77
C LYS A 187 -21.84 -30.16 13.20
N GLY A 188 -20.72 -29.50 13.35
CA GLY A 188 -20.15 -29.16 14.65
C GLY A 188 -20.46 -27.74 15.12
N ASP A 189 -20.16 -27.47 16.39
CA ASP A 189 -20.19 -26.12 16.92
C ASP A 189 -19.01 -25.31 16.34
N VAL A 190 -19.22 -24.01 16.15
CA VAL A 190 -18.18 -23.08 15.74
C VAL A 190 -17.10 -23.03 16.82
N THR A 191 -15.90 -23.39 16.46
CA THR A 191 -14.76 -23.36 17.38
C THR A 191 -14.01 -22.01 17.27
N PRO A 192 -13.12 -21.67 18.24
CA PRO A 192 -12.29 -20.47 18.14
C PRO A 192 -11.38 -20.43 16.90
N PHE A 193 -11.24 -21.54 16.16
CA PHE A 193 -10.47 -21.63 14.92
C PHE A 193 -11.31 -21.43 13.67
N ASP A 194 -12.63 -21.27 13.80
CA ASP A 194 -13.58 -21.09 12.69
C ASP A 194 -13.94 -19.60 12.48
N SER A 195 -13.33 -18.68 13.24
CA SER A 195 -13.56 -17.24 13.23
C SER A 195 -12.41 -16.46 12.59
#